data_d79f465e3494f505b78105ca25a42dae
#
_entry.id   d79f465e3494f505b78105ca25a42dae
#
_cell.length_a   1.000
_cell.length_b   1.000
_cell.length_c   1.000
_cell.angle_alpha   90.00
_cell.angle_beta   90.00
_cell.angle_gamma   90.00
#
_symmetry.space_group_name_H-M   'P 1'
#
loop_
_entity.id
_entity.type
_entity.pdbx_description
1 polymer ?
#
loop_
_entity_poly.entity_id
_entity_poly.type
_entity_poly.pdbx_seq_one_letter_code
_entity_poly.pdbx_strand_id
1 'polypeptide(L)'
;SLLNPNLNANMKSVIVIGSGFAGLSSATFLAKSGYDVTVLEKNDSLGGRARVWESEGFKFDMGPSWYWMPDVFERYFKSFGYEVSELYELVRLDPSYRVVFGPNEHEDQSANMAELEAMFDRLDPGSSKRLRKFLAEAAYKYEVGIKDLVHKPSRSLLEFADLRIIKGLFQLDLLKNMRKHVAEVSTHPKLKAIMEFPVLFLGALPQNTPALYSLMNYADMSLGTWYPKGGMHKIIEAMVKVAKEQGVKFRTETEVKGFQYSGKKIVGVLTKTGGFSADIVVAGADYYHIDQEVSDKDRREYSKQYWD
;
A
#
# COMPACT_ATOMS: atom_id res chain seq x y z
N SER A 1 -39.58 -4.65 -9.24
CA SER A 1 -38.65 -5.38 -10.10
C SER A 1 -38.38 -6.75 -9.49
N LEU A 2 -38.82 -7.80 -10.18
CA LEU A 2 -38.69 -9.18 -9.76
C LEU A 2 -37.22 -9.61 -9.81
N LEU A 3 -36.60 -9.79 -8.66
CA LEU A 3 -35.32 -10.44 -8.51
C LEU A 3 -35.46 -11.89 -8.98
N ASN A 4 -34.76 -12.23 -10.02
CA ASN A 4 -34.76 -13.58 -10.58
C ASN A 4 -34.03 -14.53 -9.60
N PRO A 5 -34.72 -15.47 -8.92
CA PRO A 5 -34.12 -16.31 -7.87
C PRO A 5 -33.08 -17.30 -8.40
N ASN A 6 -32.91 -17.43 -9.70
CA ASN A 6 -31.98 -18.37 -10.35
C ASN A 6 -30.59 -17.78 -10.63
N LEU A 7 -30.32 -16.51 -10.33
CA LEU A 7 -29.00 -15.92 -10.53
C LEU A 7 -27.97 -16.33 -9.45
N ASN A 8 -28.43 -16.83 -8.30
CA ASN A 8 -27.55 -17.19 -7.17
C ASN A 8 -27.04 -18.64 -7.20
N ALA A 9 -27.55 -19.50 -8.05
CA ALA A 9 -27.21 -20.95 -8.01
C ALA A 9 -25.85 -21.30 -8.60
N ASN A 10 -25.11 -20.35 -9.22
CA ASN A 10 -23.85 -20.60 -9.93
C ASN A 10 -22.70 -19.67 -9.56
N MET A 11 -22.87 -18.76 -8.58
CA MET A 11 -21.78 -17.88 -8.16
C MET A 11 -20.82 -18.65 -7.24
N LYS A 12 -19.53 -18.67 -7.62
CA LYS A 12 -18.50 -19.21 -6.73
C LYS A 12 -18.35 -18.36 -5.49
N SER A 13 -18.29 -19.03 -4.35
CA SER A 13 -18.08 -18.41 -3.05
C SER A 13 -16.61 -18.10 -2.79
N VAL A 14 -16.32 -16.91 -2.25
CA VAL A 14 -14.98 -16.47 -1.90
C VAL A 14 -14.93 -16.02 -0.45
N ILE A 15 -13.98 -16.52 0.30
CA ILE A 15 -13.61 -15.98 1.61
C ILE A 15 -12.33 -15.16 1.45
N VAL A 16 -12.37 -13.91 1.91
CA VAL A 16 -11.19 -13.05 2.03
C VAL A 16 -10.82 -12.93 3.50
N ILE A 17 -9.57 -13.27 3.85
CA ILE A 17 -9.06 -13.21 5.21
C ILE A 17 -8.42 -11.83 5.45
N GLY A 18 -9.01 -11.05 6.36
CA GLY A 18 -8.54 -9.72 6.73
C GLY A 18 -9.15 -8.60 5.90
N SER A 19 -9.43 -7.48 6.56
CA SER A 19 -10.09 -6.28 6.01
C SER A 19 -9.13 -5.09 5.86
N GLY A 20 -7.81 -5.32 5.74
CA GLY A 20 -6.86 -4.29 5.37
C GLY A 20 -7.00 -3.86 3.90
N PHE A 21 -6.18 -2.93 3.42
CA PHE A 21 -6.24 -2.43 2.04
C PHE A 21 -6.25 -3.55 0.98
N ALA A 22 -5.37 -4.55 1.13
CA ALA A 22 -5.28 -5.66 0.20
C ALA A 22 -6.55 -6.53 0.19
N GLY A 23 -7.08 -6.86 1.38
CA GLY A 23 -8.30 -7.64 1.53
C GLY A 23 -9.53 -6.91 0.99
N LEU A 24 -9.70 -5.63 1.35
CA LEU A 24 -10.80 -4.80 0.86
C LEU A 24 -10.77 -4.66 -0.65
N SER A 25 -9.59 -4.35 -1.23
CA SER A 25 -9.44 -4.21 -2.67
C SER A 25 -9.76 -5.51 -3.39
N SER A 26 -9.17 -6.64 -2.96
CA SER A 26 -9.43 -7.95 -3.56
C SER A 26 -10.91 -8.33 -3.47
N ALA A 27 -11.54 -8.14 -2.31
CA ALA A 27 -12.93 -8.45 -2.10
C ALA A 27 -13.85 -7.64 -3.03
N THR A 28 -13.58 -6.34 -3.18
CA THR A 28 -14.40 -5.45 -4.01
C THR A 28 -14.30 -5.81 -5.49
N PHE A 29 -13.11 -6.08 -6.01
CA PHE A 29 -12.93 -6.50 -7.41
C PHE A 29 -13.52 -7.88 -7.69
N LEU A 30 -13.40 -8.82 -6.76
CA LEU A 30 -14.00 -10.15 -6.90
C LEU A 30 -15.54 -10.06 -6.92
N ALA A 31 -16.13 -9.28 -6.02
CA ALA A 31 -17.58 -9.06 -6.01
C ALA A 31 -18.06 -8.40 -7.31
N LYS A 32 -17.36 -7.37 -7.80
CA LYS A 32 -17.62 -6.76 -9.10
C LYS A 32 -17.55 -7.77 -10.25
N SER A 33 -16.71 -8.79 -10.12
CA SER A 33 -16.54 -9.87 -11.11
C SER A 33 -17.58 -11.00 -10.96
N GLY A 34 -18.57 -10.86 -10.09
CA GLY A 34 -19.68 -11.79 -9.94
C GLY A 34 -19.43 -12.95 -8.98
N TYR A 35 -18.49 -12.80 -8.04
CA TYR A 35 -18.29 -13.77 -6.95
C TYR A 35 -19.14 -13.41 -5.72
N ASP A 36 -19.59 -14.41 -4.95
CA ASP A 36 -20.18 -14.22 -3.63
C ASP A 36 -19.06 -14.08 -2.57
N VAL A 37 -18.77 -12.86 -2.14
CA VAL A 37 -17.58 -12.55 -1.33
C VAL A 37 -17.95 -12.27 0.12
N THR A 38 -17.28 -12.96 1.04
CA THR A 38 -17.33 -12.69 2.48
C THR A 38 -15.92 -12.40 3.00
N VAL A 39 -15.76 -11.24 3.66
CA VAL A 39 -14.54 -10.86 4.37
C VAL A 39 -14.66 -11.27 5.83
N LEU A 40 -13.66 -12.00 6.34
CA LEU A 40 -13.53 -12.35 7.75
C LEU A 40 -12.43 -11.50 8.38
N GLU A 41 -12.78 -10.73 9.41
CA GLU A 41 -11.87 -9.85 10.14
C GLU A 41 -11.79 -10.29 11.61
N LYS A 42 -10.57 -10.43 12.14
CA LYS A 42 -10.35 -10.87 13.52
C LYS A 42 -10.73 -9.83 14.58
N ASN A 43 -10.61 -8.55 14.22
CA ASN A 43 -10.91 -7.43 15.11
C ASN A 43 -12.40 -7.07 15.08
N ASP A 44 -12.80 -6.22 15.99
CA ASP A 44 -14.13 -5.61 16.09
C ASP A 44 -14.39 -4.57 14.98
N SER A 45 -13.33 -4.03 14.40
CA SER A 45 -13.36 -2.98 13.40
C SER A 45 -12.59 -3.36 12.14
N LEU A 46 -13.03 -2.82 10.99
CA LEU A 46 -12.42 -3.05 9.68
C LEU A 46 -11.22 -2.10 9.47
N GLY A 47 -10.32 -2.47 8.54
CA GLY A 47 -9.24 -1.60 8.07
C GLY A 47 -7.83 -2.08 8.39
N GLY A 48 -7.68 -3.16 9.15
CA GLY A 48 -6.38 -3.74 9.47
C GLY A 48 -5.47 -2.74 10.18
N ARG A 49 -4.31 -2.42 9.60
CA ARG A 49 -3.36 -1.43 10.14
C ARG A 49 -3.78 0.03 9.95
N ALA A 50 -4.80 0.30 9.15
CA ALA A 50 -5.36 1.64 8.94
C ALA A 50 -6.65 1.87 9.76
N ARG A 51 -6.86 1.11 10.83
CA ARG A 51 -7.96 1.31 11.77
C ARG A 51 -7.79 2.60 12.55
N VAL A 52 -8.89 3.08 13.13
CA VAL A 52 -8.89 4.14 14.13
C VAL A 52 -9.02 3.51 15.52
N TRP A 53 -8.35 4.10 16.49
CA TRP A 53 -8.59 3.84 17.91
C TRP A 53 -9.23 5.06 18.54
N GLU A 54 -10.33 4.85 19.25
CA GLU A 54 -11.06 5.91 19.95
C GLU A 54 -11.09 5.62 21.44
N SER A 55 -10.72 6.60 22.25
CA SER A 55 -10.77 6.52 23.70
C SER A 55 -11.02 7.89 24.32
N GLU A 56 -11.96 7.98 25.25
CA GLU A 56 -12.28 9.19 26.03
C GLU A 56 -12.57 10.43 25.15
N GLY A 57 -13.15 10.23 23.95
CA GLY A 57 -13.45 11.30 23.00
C GLY A 57 -12.31 11.67 22.05
N PHE A 58 -11.13 11.05 22.20
CA PHE A 58 -10.00 11.20 21.29
C PHE A 58 -10.00 10.12 20.21
N LYS A 59 -9.50 10.50 19.03
CA LYS A 59 -9.34 9.60 17.89
C LYS A 59 -7.88 9.55 17.47
N PHE A 60 -7.37 8.34 17.25
CA PHE A 60 -6.00 8.09 16.84
C PHE A 60 -5.96 7.20 15.61
N ASP A 61 -5.32 7.66 14.55
CA ASP A 61 -4.96 6.79 13.43
C ASP A 61 -3.92 5.77 13.90
N MET A 62 -4.19 4.48 13.71
CA MET A 62 -3.36 3.41 14.29
C MET A 62 -2.17 2.98 13.43
N GLY A 63 -1.95 3.59 12.30
CA GLY A 63 -0.91 3.19 11.37
C GLY A 63 -0.46 4.32 10.48
N PRO A 64 -0.92 4.39 9.22
CA PRO A 64 -0.48 5.41 8.30
C PRO A 64 -0.88 6.80 8.79
N SER A 65 0.08 7.74 8.72
CA SER A 65 -0.12 9.14 9.11
C SER A 65 -0.06 10.08 7.92
N TRP A 66 0.37 9.60 6.76
CA TRP A 66 0.49 10.34 5.52
C TRP A 66 -0.19 9.63 4.36
N TYR A 67 -0.88 10.40 3.56
CA TYR A 67 -1.52 9.94 2.34
C TYR A 67 -0.63 10.33 1.16
N TRP A 68 0.13 9.37 0.68
CA TRP A 68 0.95 9.49 -0.53
C TRP A 68 0.32 8.76 -1.70
N MET A 69 0.76 9.06 -2.92
CA MET A 69 0.33 8.39 -4.15
C MET A 69 -1.18 8.47 -4.37
N PRO A 70 -1.77 9.68 -4.39
CA PRO A 70 -3.22 9.86 -4.53
C PRO A 70 -3.79 9.19 -5.78
N ASP A 71 -3.04 9.15 -6.87
CA ASP A 71 -3.39 8.51 -8.13
C ASP A 71 -3.69 7.00 -8.00
N VAL A 72 -3.08 6.31 -7.02
CA VAL A 72 -3.35 4.89 -6.74
C VAL A 72 -4.76 4.71 -6.19
N PHE A 73 -5.17 5.55 -5.24
CA PHE A 73 -6.52 5.53 -4.67
C PHE A 73 -7.57 6.01 -5.67
N GLU A 74 -7.27 7.08 -6.42
CA GLU A 74 -8.13 7.57 -7.51
C GLU A 74 -8.43 6.46 -8.51
N ARG A 75 -7.42 5.73 -8.97
CA ARG A 75 -7.59 4.61 -9.89
C ARG A 75 -8.46 3.50 -9.30
N TYR A 76 -8.28 3.18 -8.00
CA TYR A 76 -9.12 2.20 -7.32
C TYR A 76 -10.59 2.64 -7.34
N PHE A 77 -10.90 3.84 -6.86
CA PHE A 77 -12.28 4.33 -6.77
C PHE A 77 -12.92 4.55 -8.14
N LYS A 78 -12.18 5.06 -9.11
CA LYS A 78 -12.63 5.17 -10.52
C LYS A 78 -13.04 3.84 -11.13
N SER A 79 -12.40 2.74 -10.73
CA SER A 79 -12.80 1.39 -11.16
C SER A 79 -14.24 1.04 -10.73
N PHE A 80 -14.79 1.74 -9.76
CA PHE A 80 -16.15 1.55 -9.25
C PHE A 80 -17.08 2.75 -9.52
N GLY A 81 -16.63 3.72 -10.33
CA GLY A 81 -17.41 4.87 -10.76
C GLY A 81 -17.42 6.05 -9.78
N TYR A 82 -16.43 6.12 -8.87
CA TYR A 82 -16.31 7.22 -7.91
C TYR A 82 -15.07 8.07 -8.19
N GLU A 83 -15.21 9.38 -7.99
CA GLU A 83 -14.10 10.28 -7.72
C GLU A 83 -13.82 10.31 -6.20
N VAL A 84 -12.54 10.46 -5.81
CA VAL A 84 -12.13 10.48 -4.39
C VAL A 84 -12.88 11.58 -3.62
N SER A 85 -13.08 12.76 -4.24
CA SER A 85 -13.78 13.89 -3.63
C SER A 85 -15.25 13.65 -3.28
N GLU A 86 -15.88 12.63 -3.87
CA GLU A 86 -17.25 12.20 -3.53
C GLU A 86 -17.29 11.34 -2.25
N LEU A 87 -16.14 10.83 -1.82
CA LEU A 87 -16.03 9.89 -0.72
C LEU A 87 -15.40 10.51 0.53
N TYR A 88 -14.38 11.33 0.37
CA TYR A 88 -13.72 12.08 1.46
C TYR A 88 -12.99 13.31 0.92
N GLU A 89 -12.84 14.32 1.78
CA GLU A 89 -12.07 15.52 1.49
C GLU A 89 -10.59 15.28 1.76
N LEU A 90 -9.74 15.52 0.75
CA LEU A 90 -8.30 15.36 0.83
C LEU A 90 -7.63 16.73 0.93
N VAL A 91 -6.86 16.94 1.98
CA VAL A 91 -6.16 18.21 2.24
C VAL A 91 -4.69 18.05 1.94
N ARG A 92 -4.14 18.92 1.06
CA ARG A 92 -2.71 19.03 0.85
C ARG A 92 -2.07 19.66 2.09
N LEU A 93 -1.08 18.99 2.67
CA LEU A 93 -0.35 19.52 3.82
C LEU A 93 0.73 20.51 3.36
N ASP A 94 0.79 21.65 4.03
CA ASP A 94 1.85 22.64 3.87
C ASP A 94 2.15 23.33 5.23
N PRO A 95 3.33 23.12 5.81
CA PRO A 95 4.36 22.19 5.35
C PRO A 95 3.88 20.74 5.36
N SER A 96 4.39 19.93 4.44
CA SER A 96 4.10 18.49 4.38
C SER A 96 4.42 17.80 5.70
N TYR A 97 5.58 18.15 6.27
CA TYR A 97 6.02 17.72 7.60
C TYR A 97 7.24 18.54 8.03
N ARG A 98 7.58 18.44 9.30
CA ARG A 98 8.78 19.05 9.89
C ARG A 98 9.79 17.97 10.27
N VAL A 99 11.05 18.15 9.86
CA VAL A 99 12.17 17.31 10.30
C VAL A 99 12.94 18.03 11.40
N VAL A 100 12.98 17.44 12.58
CA VAL A 100 13.64 18.02 13.77
C VAL A 100 15.03 17.39 13.91
N PHE A 101 16.06 18.21 13.94
CA PHE A 101 17.46 17.81 14.10
C PHE A 101 18.02 18.09 15.51
N GLY A 102 17.31 18.89 16.28
CA GLY A 102 17.68 19.26 17.65
C GLY A 102 16.61 20.13 18.30
N PRO A 103 16.79 20.52 19.57
CA PRO A 103 15.78 21.29 20.32
C PRO A 103 15.30 22.58 19.65
N ASN A 104 16.20 23.27 18.93
CA ASN A 104 15.90 24.51 18.21
C ASN A 104 16.28 24.44 16.74
N GLU A 105 16.39 23.24 16.19
CA GLU A 105 16.86 23.01 14.83
C GLU A 105 15.93 22.11 14.08
N HIS A 106 15.27 22.65 13.05
CA HIS A 106 14.35 21.91 12.20
C HIS A 106 14.33 22.47 10.78
N GLU A 107 13.80 21.67 9.85
CA GLU A 107 13.51 22.06 8.48
C GLU A 107 12.08 21.67 8.13
N ASP A 108 11.31 22.63 7.61
CA ASP A 108 9.96 22.39 7.11
C ASP A 108 9.99 21.98 5.64
N GLN A 109 9.31 20.91 5.33
CA GLN A 109 9.18 20.42 3.96
C GLN A 109 7.97 21.12 3.31
N SER A 110 8.23 22.23 2.60
CA SER A 110 7.17 22.99 1.94
C SER A 110 6.55 22.19 0.80
N ALA A 111 5.23 22.33 0.63
CA ALA A 111 4.50 21.84 -0.52
C ALA A 111 4.80 22.64 -1.80
N ASN A 112 5.37 23.84 -1.65
CA ASN A 112 5.80 24.69 -2.75
C ASN A 112 7.23 24.31 -3.20
N MET A 113 7.36 23.87 -4.46
CA MET A 113 8.64 23.43 -5.00
C MET A 113 9.71 24.54 -4.98
N ALA A 114 9.34 25.80 -5.20
CA ALA A 114 10.30 26.91 -5.19
C ALA A 114 10.86 27.16 -3.78
N GLU A 115 10.05 27.03 -2.75
CA GLU A 115 10.49 27.14 -1.36
C GLU A 115 11.33 25.93 -0.94
N LEU A 116 10.97 24.72 -1.37
CA LEU A 116 11.77 23.51 -1.16
C LEU A 116 13.16 23.65 -1.79
N GLU A 117 13.23 24.13 -3.04
CA GLU A 117 14.48 24.39 -3.73
C GLU A 117 15.32 25.48 -3.06
N ALA A 118 14.69 26.54 -2.56
CA ALA A 118 15.37 27.59 -1.78
C ALA A 118 15.97 27.04 -0.48
N MET A 119 15.27 26.13 0.19
CA MET A 119 15.80 25.44 1.38
C MET A 119 17.01 24.57 1.02
N PHE A 120 16.95 23.83 -0.10
CA PHE A 120 18.09 23.05 -0.56
C PHE A 120 19.31 23.93 -0.85
N ASP A 121 19.16 25.02 -1.61
CA ASP A 121 20.26 25.93 -1.94
C ASP A 121 20.79 26.70 -0.75
N ARG A 122 19.96 26.96 0.27
CA ARG A 122 20.39 27.55 1.53
C ARG A 122 21.33 26.63 2.32
N LEU A 123 21.06 25.32 2.29
CA LEU A 123 21.85 24.31 3.01
C LEU A 123 23.08 23.86 2.22
N ASP A 124 22.97 23.75 0.89
CA ASP A 124 24.04 23.34 0.00
C ASP A 124 23.87 24.05 -1.36
N PRO A 125 24.62 25.15 -1.61
CA PRO A 125 24.48 25.93 -2.84
C PRO A 125 24.55 25.09 -4.12
N GLY A 126 23.57 25.28 -5.00
CA GLY A 126 23.43 24.55 -6.27
C GLY A 126 22.80 23.16 -6.14
N SER A 127 22.37 22.76 -4.94
CA SER A 127 21.69 21.46 -4.75
C SER A 127 20.27 21.44 -5.33
N SER A 128 19.60 22.57 -5.46
CA SER A 128 18.27 22.66 -6.09
C SER A 128 18.27 22.15 -7.52
N LYS A 129 19.30 22.50 -8.31
CA LYS A 129 19.45 22.00 -9.69
C LYS A 129 19.64 20.47 -9.73
N ARG A 130 20.42 19.94 -8.79
CA ARG A 130 20.64 18.49 -8.65
C ARG A 130 19.37 17.79 -8.17
N LEU A 131 18.59 18.41 -7.27
CA LEU A 131 17.29 17.93 -6.84
C LEU A 131 16.31 17.81 -8.00
N ARG A 132 16.20 18.82 -8.85
CA ARG A 132 15.32 18.76 -10.06
C ARG A 132 15.66 17.59 -10.95
N LYS A 133 16.94 17.35 -11.21
CA LYS A 133 17.38 16.19 -11.98
C LYS A 133 16.99 14.87 -11.30
N PHE A 134 17.26 14.76 -10.00
CA PHE A 134 16.91 13.60 -9.20
C PHE A 134 15.39 13.31 -9.22
N LEU A 135 14.55 14.35 -9.06
CA LEU A 135 13.08 14.20 -9.09
C LEU A 135 12.57 13.86 -10.50
N ALA A 136 13.19 14.33 -11.56
CA ALA A 136 12.83 13.93 -12.93
C ALA A 136 13.13 12.45 -13.18
N GLU A 137 14.28 11.94 -12.71
CA GLU A 137 14.63 10.52 -12.75
C GLU A 137 13.68 9.69 -11.87
N ALA A 138 13.33 10.19 -10.67
CA ALA A 138 12.39 9.57 -9.76
C ALA A 138 10.97 9.51 -10.33
N ALA A 139 10.52 10.53 -11.07
CA ALA A 139 9.25 10.54 -11.79
C ALA A 139 9.17 9.41 -12.82
N TYR A 140 10.24 9.21 -13.60
CA TYR A 140 10.32 8.10 -14.55
C TYR A 140 10.24 6.74 -13.83
N LYS A 141 10.98 6.58 -12.71
CA LYS A 141 10.93 5.36 -11.89
C LYS A 141 9.54 5.11 -11.33
N TYR A 142 8.84 6.17 -10.92
CA TYR A 142 7.46 6.09 -10.45
C TYR A 142 6.51 5.61 -11.56
N GLU A 143 6.60 6.22 -12.74
CA GLU A 143 5.78 5.86 -13.90
C GLU A 143 5.95 4.38 -14.27
N VAL A 144 7.19 3.93 -14.44
CA VAL A 144 7.48 2.54 -14.78
C VAL A 144 7.17 1.59 -13.63
N GLY A 145 7.55 1.94 -12.39
CA GLY A 145 7.39 1.08 -11.21
C GLY A 145 5.92 0.88 -10.85
N ILE A 146 5.18 1.97 -10.69
CA ILE A 146 3.81 1.95 -10.14
C ILE A 146 2.76 1.70 -11.23
N LYS A 147 2.96 2.20 -12.46
CA LYS A 147 1.97 2.00 -13.52
C LYS A 147 2.17 0.71 -14.31
N ASP A 148 3.41 0.26 -14.49
CA ASP A 148 3.70 -0.91 -15.32
C ASP A 148 4.08 -2.15 -14.49
N LEU A 149 5.16 -2.06 -13.65
CA LEU A 149 5.74 -3.24 -13.01
C LEU A 149 4.87 -3.84 -11.92
N VAL A 150 4.27 -3.00 -11.08
CA VAL A 150 3.42 -3.44 -9.95
C VAL A 150 2.22 -4.30 -10.38
N HIS A 151 1.74 -4.11 -11.61
CA HIS A 151 0.58 -4.84 -12.13
C HIS A 151 0.93 -6.18 -12.79
N LYS A 152 2.23 -6.51 -12.93
CA LYS A 152 2.66 -7.78 -13.49
C LYS A 152 2.61 -8.87 -12.43
N PRO A 153 2.03 -10.05 -12.72
CA PRO A 153 1.88 -11.11 -11.73
C PRO A 153 3.19 -11.78 -11.31
N SER A 154 4.32 -11.44 -11.95
CA SER A 154 5.68 -11.93 -11.64
C SER A 154 5.82 -13.46 -11.62
N ARG A 155 5.08 -14.16 -12.49
CA ARG A 155 5.09 -15.62 -12.60
C ARG A 155 6.25 -16.16 -13.45
N SER A 156 6.83 -15.31 -14.30
CA SER A 156 7.91 -15.68 -15.21
C SER A 156 8.82 -14.49 -15.46
N LEU A 157 10.12 -14.75 -15.55
CA LEU A 157 11.12 -13.75 -15.99
C LEU A 157 10.83 -13.20 -17.39
N LEU A 158 10.13 -13.97 -18.24
CA LEU A 158 9.71 -13.53 -19.57
C LEU A 158 8.72 -12.37 -19.54
N GLU A 159 7.96 -12.19 -18.46
CA GLU A 159 7.07 -11.04 -18.26
C GLU A 159 7.84 -9.71 -18.19
N PHE A 160 9.13 -9.77 -17.87
CA PHE A 160 10.04 -8.63 -17.79
C PHE A 160 10.93 -8.46 -19.03
N ALA A 161 10.77 -9.32 -20.05
CA ALA A 161 11.54 -9.28 -21.30
C ALA A 161 11.07 -8.21 -22.32
N ASP A 162 10.26 -7.24 -21.90
CA ASP A 162 9.90 -6.08 -22.72
C ASP A 162 11.13 -5.18 -22.88
N LEU A 163 11.42 -4.77 -24.14
CA LEU A 163 12.53 -3.87 -24.47
C LEU A 163 12.49 -2.54 -23.68
N ARG A 164 11.29 -2.08 -23.30
CA ARG A 164 11.10 -0.89 -22.44
C ARG A 164 11.58 -1.16 -21.02
N ILE A 165 11.33 -2.37 -20.50
CA ILE A 165 11.80 -2.79 -19.16
C ILE A 165 13.30 -3.00 -19.17
N ILE A 166 13.86 -3.62 -20.21
CA ILE A 166 15.32 -3.83 -20.36
C ILE A 166 16.05 -2.48 -20.45
N LYS A 167 15.55 -1.53 -21.22
CA LYS A 167 16.07 -0.14 -21.21
C LYS A 167 15.85 0.52 -19.84
N GLY A 168 14.70 0.28 -19.21
CA GLY A 168 14.37 0.77 -17.88
C GLY A 168 15.28 0.18 -16.80
N LEU A 169 15.72 -1.09 -16.89
CA LEU A 169 16.62 -1.70 -15.92
C LEU A 169 17.93 -0.92 -15.73
N PHE A 170 18.48 -0.37 -16.82
CA PHE A 170 19.65 0.51 -16.76
C PHE A 170 19.31 1.92 -16.21
N GLN A 171 18.10 2.43 -16.45
CA GLN A 171 17.64 3.73 -15.96
C GLN A 171 17.02 3.65 -14.55
N LEU A 172 16.64 2.46 -14.08
CA LEU A 172 16.04 2.23 -12.77
C LEU A 172 17.07 2.18 -11.64
N ASP A 173 18.37 2.28 -11.94
CA ASP A 173 19.45 2.27 -10.93
C ASP A 173 19.36 1.11 -9.94
N LEU A 174 18.99 -0.09 -10.40
CA LEU A 174 18.80 -1.27 -9.54
C LEU A 174 20.10 -1.72 -8.85
N LEU A 175 21.26 -1.42 -9.46
CA LEU A 175 22.58 -1.77 -8.92
C LEU A 175 23.17 -0.68 -8.03
N LYS A 176 22.59 0.51 -8.00
CA LYS A 176 22.97 1.63 -7.16
C LYS A 176 22.10 1.66 -5.92
N ASN A 177 22.69 1.87 -4.76
CA ASN A 177 21.89 2.03 -3.55
C ASN A 177 21.43 3.49 -3.34
N MET A 178 20.38 3.65 -2.54
CA MET A 178 19.73 4.92 -2.27
C MET A 178 20.71 5.95 -1.68
N ARG A 179 21.57 5.55 -0.75
CA ARG A 179 22.56 6.44 -0.11
C ARG A 179 23.52 7.07 -1.12
N LYS A 180 24.04 6.27 -2.07
CA LYS A 180 24.92 6.77 -3.14
C LYS A 180 24.17 7.70 -4.09
N HIS A 181 22.92 7.38 -4.39
CA HIS A 181 22.08 8.19 -5.28
C HIS A 181 21.76 9.55 -4.65
N VAL A 182 21.40 9.58 -3.38
CA VAL A 182 21.16 10.82 -2.62
C VAL A 182 22.44 11.67 -2.51
N ALA A 183 23.62 11.05 -2.32
CA ALA A 183 24.89 11.77 -2.24
C ALA A 183 25.25 12.54 -3.54
N GLU A 184 24.67 12.20 -4.68
CA GLU A 184 24.82 12.95 -5.93
C GLU A 184 24.03 14.26 -5.92
N VAL A 185 22.98 14.35 -5.10
CA VAL A 185 22.26 15.60 -4.89
C VAL A 185 22.98 16.47 -3.87
N SER A 186 23.30 15.91 -2.70
CA SER A 186 24.00 16.62 -1.63
C SER A 186 24.68 15.67 -0.66
N THR A 187 25.82 16.10 -0.12
CA THR A 187 26.48 15.46 1.02
C THR A 187 26.15 16.14 2.35
N HIS A 188 25.38 17.23 2.33
CA HIS A 188 24.96 17.94 3.54
C HIS A 188 24.09 17.03 4.44
N PRO A 189 24.39 16.88 5.74
CA PRO A 189 23.76 15.88 6.61
C PRO A 189 22.24 15.98 6.68
N LYS A 190 21.70 17.19 6.78
CA LYS A 190 20.25 17.41 6.82
C LYS A 190 19.56 17.00 5.52
N LEU A 191 20.11 17.41 4.37
CA LEU A 191 19.54 17.06 3.07
C LEU A 191 19.58 15.55 2.81
N LYS A 192 20.67 14.89 3.23
CA LYS A 192 20.74 13.43 3.19
C LYS A 192 19.65 12.79 4.04
N ALA A 193 19.48 13.22 5.29
CA ALA A 193 18.47 12.69 6.18
C ALA A 193 17.06 12.85 5.60
N ILE A 194 16.74 14.04 5.05
CA ILE A 194 15.45 14.33 4.41
C ILE A 194 15.22 13.43 3.19
N MET A 195 16.23 13.26 2.34
CA MET A 195 16.09 12.47 1.13
C MET A 195 16.14 10.95 1.35
N GLU A 196 16.84 10.49 2.38
CA GLU A 196 16.90 9.07 2.77
C GLU A 196 15.68 8.63 3.60
N PHE A 197 14.96 9.57 4.20
CA PHE A 197 13.83 9.31 5.09
C PHE A 197 12.74 8.39 4.51
N PRO A 198 12.30 8.50 3.24
CA PRO A 198 11.26 7.63 2.71
C PRO A 198 11.60 6.13 2.74
N VAL A 199 12.89 5.77 2.83
CA VAL A 199 13.33 4.37 2.94
C VAL A 199 12.90 3.72 4.27
N LEU A 200 12.65 4.51 5.32
CA LEU A 200 12.18 4.00 6.61
C LEU A 200 10.87 3.22 6.50
N PHE A 201 9.99 3.59 5.57
CA PHE A 201 8.71 2.89 5.37
C PHE A 201 8.89 1.47 4.83
N LEU A 202 10.06 1.16 4.27
CA LEU A 202 10.40 -0.17 3.80
C LEU A 202 11.01 -1.05 4.91
N GLY A 203 11.24 -0.47 6.10
CA GLY A 203 11.96 -1.16 7.18
C GLY A 203 13.41 -1.47 6.83
N ALA A 204 14.03 -0.71 5.92
CA ALA A 204 15.36 -0.96 5.38
C ALA A 204 16.30 0.23 5.59
N LEU A 205 17.60 -0.02 5.43
CA LEU A 205 18.63 1.01 5.48
C LEU A 205 18.94 1.56 4.07
N PRO A 206 19.20 2.86 3.90
CA PRO A 206 19.46 3.47 2.59
C PRO A 206 20.62 2.83 1.81
N GLN A 207 21.64 2.33 2.50
CA GLN A 207 22.76 1.62 1.87
C GLN A 207 22.40 0.24 1.33
N ASN A 208 21.30 -0.37 1.83
CA ASN A 208 20.82 -1.69 1.45
C ASN A 208 19.58 -1.62 0.54
N THR A 209 19.13 -0.42 0.21
CA THR A 209 17.93 -0.19 -0.60
C THR A 209 18.33 0.26 -2.01
N PRO A 210 17.80 -0.36 -3.08
CA PRO A 210 18.05 0.09 -4.44
C PRO A 210 17.60 1.53 -4.68
N ALA A 211 18.33 2.27 -5.52
CA ALA A 211 17.98 3.65 -5.87
C ALA A 211 16.66 3.78 -6.68
N LEU A 212 16.09 2.67 -7.14
CA LEU A 212 14.73 2.60 -7.63
C LEU A 212 13.74 3.27 -6.65
N TYR A 213 13.94 3.06 -5.36
CA TYR A 213 13.05 3.61 -4.32
C TYR A 213 13.09 5.13 -4.15
N SER A 214 13.93 5.85 -4.93
CA SER A 214 13.81 7.30 -5.08
C SER A 214 12.44 7.73 -5.65
N LEU A 215 11.69 6.80 -6.27
CA LEU A 215 10.29 7.03 -6.64
C LEU A 215 9.43 7.52 -5.47
N MET A 216 9.77 7.15 -4.22
CA MET A 216 9.08 7.63 -3.02
C MET A 216 9.35 9.12 -2.76
N ASN A 217 10.54 9.64 -3.11
CA ASN A 217 10.80 11.07 -3.03
C ASN A 217 9.96 11.86 -4.05
N TYR A 218 9.72 11.30 -5.22
CA TYR A 218 8.80 11.89 -6.18
C TYR A 218 7.36 11.88 -5.64
N ALA A 219 6.92 10.77 -5.05
CA ALA A 219 5.59 10.67 -4.43
C ALA A 219 5.43 11.71 -3.30
N ASP A 220 6.45 11.94 -2.49
CA ASP A 220 6.46 12.92 -1.41
C ASP A 220 6.56 14.35 -1.92
N MET A 221 7.68 14.70 -2.56
CA MET A 221 8.03 16.09 -2.87
C MET A 221 7.24 16.65 -4.07
N SER A 222 6.85 15.81 -5.04
CA SER A 222 6.18 16.25 -6.27
C SER A 222 4.67 15.98 -6.26
N LEU A 223 4.23 14.75 -5.97
CA LEU A 223 2.80 14.42 -5.85
C LEU A 223 2.21 14.89 -4.53
N GLY A 224 3.05 14.92 -3.51
CA GLY A 224 2.81 15.54 -2.23
C GLY A 224 2.27 14.66 -1.13
N THR A 225 2.33 15.23 0.05
CA THR A 225 1.81 14.66 1.27
C THR A 225 0.45 15.26 1.56
N TRP A 226 -0.55 14.38 1.71
CA TRP A 226 -1.94 14.74 1.91
C TRP A 226 -2.47 14.09 3.20
N TYR A 227 -3.64 14.56 3.63
CA TYR A 227 -4.33 13.97 4.77
C TYR A 227 -5.86 14.02 4.55
N PRO A 228 -6.59 12.91 4.74
CA PRO A 228 -8.04 12.92 4.65
C PRO A 228 -8.64 13.67 5.85
N LYS A 229 -9.50 14.62 5.62
CA LYS A 229 -10.18 15.34 6.69
C LYS A 229 -11.00 14.36 7.54
N GLY A 230 -10.71 14.33 8.83
CA GLY A 230 -11.33 13.41 9.78
C GLY A 230 -10.55 12.11 10.03
N GLY A 231 -9.34 11.96 9.46
CA GLY A 231 -8.42 10.85 9.76
C GLY A 231 -8.20 9.88 8.60
N MET A 232 -7.10 9.13 8.67
CA MET A 232 -6.72 8.15 7.63
C MET A 232 -7.74 7.03 7.47
N HIS A 233 -8.50 6.71 8.52
CA HIS A 233 -9.56 5.70 8.47
C HIS A 233 -10.72 6.06 7.50
N LYS A 234 -10.84 7.32 7.07
CA LYS A 234 -11.81 7.74 6.04
C LYS A 234 -11.63 7.00 4.72
N ILE A 235 -10.40 6.62 4.40
CA ILE A 235 -10.12 5.78 3.23
C ILE A 235 -10.77 4.40 3.41
N ILE A 236 -10.65 3.82 4.60
CA ILE A 236 -11.24 2.51 4.91
C ILE A 236 -12.77 2.58 4.87
N GLU A 237 -13.37 3.63 5.45
CA GLU A 237 -14.82 3.84 5.37
C GLU A 237 -15.30 3.90 3.92
N ALA A 238 -14.59 4.63 3.06
CA ALA A 238 -14.89 4.73 1.64
C ALA A 238 -14.76 3.37 0.92
N MET A 239 -13.67 2.64 1.17
CA MET A 239 -13.47 1.31 0.58
C MET A 239 -14.54 0.32 1.04
N VAL A 240 -14.92 0.33 2.31
CA VAL A 240 -15.99 -0.51 2.87
C VAL A 240 -17.35 -0.16 2.26
N LYS A 241 -17.65 1.15 2.10
CA LYS A 241 -18.86 1.60 1.42
C LYS A 241 -18.95 1.01 0.01
N VAL A 242 -17.91 1.21 -0.80
CA VAL A 242 -17.87 0.72 -2.17
C VAL A 242 -17.95 -0.83 -2.21
N ALA A 243 -17.24 -1.52 -1.31
CA ALA A 243 -17.29 -2.98 -1.22
C ALA A 243 -18.72 -3.49 -0.91
N LYS A 244 -19.42 -2.86 0.03
CA LYS A 244 -20.82 -3.20 0.35
C LYS A 244 -21.76 -2.98 -0.84
N GLU A 245 -21.59 -1.92 -1.58
CA GLU A 245 -22.35 -1.64 -2.79
C GLU A 245 -22.11 -2.67 -3.91
N GLN A 246 -20.91 -3.28 -3.94
CA GLN A 246 -20.62 -4.41 -4.82
C GLN A 246 -21.16 -5.76 -4.26
N GLY A 247 -21.75 -5.78 -3.07
CA GLY A 247 -22.33 -6.99 -2.46
C GLY A 247 -21.39 -7.74 -1.52
N VAL A 248 -20.23 -7.18 -1.15
CA VAL A 248 -19.32 -7.81 -0.19
C VAL A 248 -19.94 -7.87 1.20
N LYS A 249 -19.91 -9.05 1.81
CA LYS A 249 -20.33 -9.32 3.19
C LYS A 249 -19.13 -9.24 4.13
N PHE A 250 -19.34 -8.71 5.33
CA PHE A 250 -18.30 -8.56 6.36
C PHE A 250 -18.70 -9.28 7.65
N ARG A 251 -17.73 -9.99 8.25
CA ARG A 251 -17.83 -10.58 9.59
C ARG A 251 -16.62 -10.15 10.40
N THR A 252 -16.82 -9.29 11.38
CA THR A 252 -15.84 -8.90 12.38
C THR A 252 -15.75 -9.95 13.48
N GLU A 253 -14.80 -9.84 14.40
CA GLU A 253 -14.55 -10.75 15.52
C GLU A 253 -14.48 -12.23 15.09
N THR A 254 -14.07 -12.46 13.85
CA THR A 254 -14.01 -13.76 13.19
C THR A 254 -12.58 -14.06 12.74
N GLU A 255 -11.77 -14.53 13.70
CA GLU A 255 -10.36 -14.85 13.44
C GLU A 255 -10.23 -16.22 12.78
N VAL A 256 -9.60 -16.24 11.60
CA VAL A 256 -9.22 -17.48 10.92
C VAL A 256 -8.00 -18.08 11.62
N LYS A 257 -8.08 -19.37 11.96
CA LYS A 257 -7.08 -20.15 12.68
C LYS A 257 -6.57 -21.37 11.90
N GLY A 258 -6.94 -21.49 10.65
CA GLY A 258 -6.49 -22.57 9.79
C GLY A 258 -7.39 -22.76 8.58
N PHE A 259 -7.10 -23.82 7.83
CA PHE A 259 -7.77 -24.10 6.58
C PHE A 259 -8.46 -25.47 6.61
N GLN A 260 -9.59 -25.57 5.90
CA GLN A 260 -10.26 -26.84 5.61
C GLN A 260 -9.76 -27.39 4.28
N TYR A 261 -9.48 -28.68 4.25
CA TYR A 261 -8.96 -29.36 3.08
C TYR A 261 -9.89 -30.47 2.59
N SER A 262 -9.99 -30.61 1.27
CA SER A 262 -10.50 -31.79 0.59
C SER A 262 -9.39 -32.30 -0.34
N GLY A 263 -8.72 -33.39 0.04
CA GLY A 263 -7.49 -33.83 -0.60
C GLY A 263 -6.41 -32.74 -0.56
N LYS A 264 -5.98 -32.25 -1.73
CA LYS A 264 -4.97 -31.18 -1.86
C LYS A 264 -5.57 -29.77 -1.97
N LYS A 265 -6.88 -29.63 -2.01
CA LYS A 265 -7.54 -28.33 -2.21
C LYS A 265 -7.98 -27.75 -0.87
N ILE A 266 -7.81 -26.43 -0.71
CA ILE A 266 -8.48 -25.67 0.34
C ILE A 266 -9.94 -25.50 -0.09
N VAL A 267 -10.87 -25.86 0.80
CA VAL A 267 -12.31 -25.77 0.59
C VAL A 267 -13.02 -24.90 1.62
N GLY A 268 -12.25 -24.18 2.43
CA GLY A 268 -12.76 -23.29 3.45
C GLY A 268 -11.71 -22.94 4.50
N VAL A 269 -12.17 -22.26 5.54
CA VAL A 269 -11.35 -21.82 6.69
C VAL A 269 -11.95 -22.29 7.99
N LEU A 270 -11.11 -22.39 9.02
CA LEU A 270 -11.47 -22.71 10.41
C LEU A 270 -11.38 -21.46 11.27
N THR A 271 -12.36 -21.27 12.12
CA THR A 271 -12.40 -20.21 13.14
C THR A 271 -12.72 -20.79 14.51
N LYS A 272 -12.67 -20.00 15.57
CA LYS A 272 -13.06 -20.43 16.93
C LYS A 272 -14.55 -20.86 17.01
N THR A 273 -15.40 -20.28 16.15
CA THR A 273 -16.85 -20.49 16.18
C THR A 273 -17.33 -21.55 15.17
N GLY A 274 -16.42 -22.13 14.40
CA GLY A 274 -16.74 -23.13 13.39
C GLY A 274 -16.02 -22.93 12.06
N GLY A 275 -16.37 -23.74 11.06
CA GLY A 275 -15.82 -23.66 9.71
C GLY A 275 -16.70 -22.85 8.77
N PHE A 276 -16.06 -22.20 7.80
CA PHE A 276 -16.71 -21.54 6.69
C PHE A 276 -16.23 -22.17 5.38
N SER A 277 -17.14 -22.75 4.62
CA SER A 277 -16.82 -23.34 3.31
C SER A 277 -16.75 -22.26 2.23
N ALA A 278 -15.83 -22.41 1.30
CA ALA A 278 -15.71 -21.56 0.12
C ALA A 278 -15.01 -22.28 -1.04
N ASP A 279 -15.36 -21.90 -2.28
CA ASP A 279 -14.68 -22.37 -3.49
C ASP A 279 -13.27 -21.79 -3.62
N ILE A 280 -13.07 -20.57 -3.12
CA ILE A 280 -11.81 -19.83 -3.17
C ILE A 280 -11.55 -19.17 -1.81
N VAL A 281 -10.30 -19.21 -1.36
CA VAL A 281 -9.82 -18.46 -0.19
C VAL A 281 -8.72 -17.51 -0.63
N VAL A 282 -8.88 -16.23 -0.31
CA VAL A 282 -7.92 -15.17 -0.59
C VAL A 282 -7.35 -14.65 0.73
N ALA A 283 -6.04 -14.71 0.88
CA ALA A 283 -5.36 -14.22 2.07
C ALA A 283 -4.99 -12.75 1.91
N GLY A 284 -5.76 -11.85 2.55
CA GLY A 284 -5.49 -10.41 2.64
C GLY A 284 -4.73 -10.00 3.92
N ALA A 285 -4.25 -10.97 4.68
CA ALA A 285 -3.46 -10.77 5.89
C ALA A 285 -1.95 -10.90 5.62
N ASP A 286 -1.14 -10.67 6.67
CA ASP A 286 0.31 -10.80 6.58
C ASP A 286 0.72 -12.19 6.10
N TYR A 287 1.64 -12.23 5.12
CA TYR A 287 1.99 -13.47 4.42
C TYR A 287 2.63 -14.50 5.34
N TYR A 288 3.54 -14.08 6.22
CA TYR A 288 4.14 -14.97 7.22
C TYR A 288 3.08 -15.59 8.12
N HIS A 289 2.15 -14.76 8.63
CA HIS A 289 1.07 -15.24 9.49
C HIS A 289 0.22 -16.30 8.79
N ILE A 290 -0.18 -16.03 7.53
CA ILE A 290 -0.98 -16.98 6.75
C ILE A 290 -0.23 -18.28 6.48
N ASP A 291 1.06 -18.20 6.15
CA ASP A 291 1.88 -19.40 5.92
C ASP A 291 1.99 -20.27 7.19
N GLN A 292 2.04 -19.64 8.38
CA GLN A 292 2.04 -20.39 9.64
C GLN A 292 0.69 -21.07 9.96
N GLU A 293 -0.43 -20.53 9.47
CA GLU A 293 -1.76 -21.13 9.63
C GLU A 293 -2.00 -22.36 8.74
N VAL A 294 -1.12 -22.60 7.76
CA VAL A 294 -1.10 -23.85 6.99
C VAL A 294 -0.59 -24.98 7.88
N SER A 295 -1.49 -25.87 8.29
CA SER A 295 -1.20 -26.94 9.25
C SER A 295 -0.22 -28.00 8.72
N ASP A 296 -0.27 -28.27 7.42
CA ASP A 296 0.63 -29.20 6.74
C ASP A 296 1.88 -28.46 6.28
N LYS A 297 3.02 -28.74 6.92
CA LYS A 297 4.29 -28.09 6.62
C LYS A 297 4.76 -28.31 5.17
N ASP A 298 4.37 -29.43 4.57
CA ASP A 298 4.73 -29.77 3.18
C ASP A 298 3.95 -28.96 2.14
N ARG A 299 2.92 -28.26 2.59
CA ARG A 299 2.09 -27.34 1.76
C ARG A 299 2.44 -25.88 1.91
N ARG A 300 3.35 -25.55 2.82
CA ARG A 300 3.84 -24.18 2.98
C ARG A 300 4.74 -23.81 1.80
N GLU A 301 4.60 -22.57 1.34
CA GLU A 301 5.41 -22.06 0.23
C GLU A 301 6.87 -21.89 0.64
N TYR A 302 7.13 -21.48 1.89
CA TYR A 302 8.47 -21.21 2.38
C TYR A 302 8.84 -22.07 3.59
N SER A 303 10.11 -22.47 3.61
CA SER A 303 10.69 -23.21 4.74
C SER A 303 10.87 -22.29 5.96
N LYS A 304 11.00 -22.91 7.15
CA LYS A 304 11.35 -22.15 8.36
C LYS A 304 12.65 -21.35 8.17
N GLN A 305 13.64 -21.93 7.51
CA GLN A 305 14.94 -21.29 7.24
C GLN A 305 14.82 -20.03 6.37
N TYR A 306 13.80 -19.94 5.51
CA TYR A 306 13.54 -18.74 4.73
C TYR A 306 13.03 -17.58 5.60
N TRP A 307 12.25 -17.91 6.64
CA TRP A 307 11.67 -16.92 7.53
C TRP A 307 12.58 -16.44 8.66
N ASP A 308 13.52 -17.30 9.13
CA ASP A 308 14.54 -16.99 10.13
C ASP A 308 15.64 -16.10 9.54
#